data_cb412a8a83332c1d4ece82b14e140144
#
_entry.id   cb412a8a83332c1d4ece82b14e140144
#
_cell.length_a   1.000
_cell.length_b   1.000
_cell.length_c   1.000
_cell.angle_alpha   90.00
_cell.angle_beta   90.00
_cell.angle_gamma   90.00
#
_symmetry.space_group_name_H-M   'P 1'
#
loop_
_entity.id
_entity.type
_entity.pdbx_description
1 polymer ?
#
loop_
_entity_poly.entity_id
_entity_poly.type
_entity_poly.pdbx_seq_one_letter_code
_entity_poly.pdbx_strand_id
1 'polypeptide(L)'
;MKRMNVRRLALLGLCASVALVFSYIEALIPPIISSVPGIKLGLPNIAVIFVLYKFGLRDATAVSFVRIVIVSLLFGNAFALAYSVAGAVLSLAVMALLKKLDILSTVGVSVAGGIFHNVGQILVAMAVLGTAELGYYLIILAISGTVAGIFVGVCGSFAIARLKKI
;
A
#
# COMPACT_ATOMS: atom_id res chain seq x y z
N MET A 1 -19.10 -21.97 1.34
CA MET A 1 -17.73 -21.50 1.65
C MET A 1 -16.74 -22.25 0.76
N LYS A 2 -16.03 -21.58 -0.19
CA LYS A 2 -14.98 -22.23 -0.98
C LYS A 2 -13.84 -22.61 -0.04
N ARG A 3 -13.51 -23.88 0.10
CA ARG A 3 -12.37 -24.35 0.90
C ARG A 3 -11.11 -23.62 0.42
N MET A 4 -10.46 -22.89 1.30
CA MET A 4 -9.17 -22.26 0.97
C MET A 4 -8.17 -23.38 0.71
N ASN A 5 -7.56 -23.37 -0.49
CA ASN A 5 -6.51 -24.32 -0.82
C ASN A 5 -5.28 -23.99 0.05
N VAL A 6 -4.73 -24.98 0.75
CA VAL A 6 -3.55 -24.84 1.63
C VAL A 6 -2.40 -24.13 0.90
N ARG A 7 -2.18 -24.44 -0.38
CA ARG A 7 -1.18 -23.78 -1.22
C ARG A 7 -1.44 -22.26 -1.32
N ARG A 8 -2.70 -21.84 -1.52
CA ARG A 8 -3.06 -20.42 -1.59
C ARG A 8 -2.82 -19.73 -0.25
N LEU A 9 -3.18 -20.37 0.85
CA LEU A 9 -2.94 -19.83 2.20
C LEU A 9 -1.44 -19.65 2.47
N ALA A 10 -0.62 -20.64 2.13
CA ALA A 10 0.84 -20.56 2.27
C ALA A 10 1.45 -19.41 1.43
N LEU A 11 0.97 -19.23 0.19
CA LEU A 11 1.42 -18.11 -0.66
C LEU A 11 1.02 -16.75 -0.11
N LEU A 12 -0.19 -16.61 0.43
CA LEU A 12 -0.64 -15.37 1.07
C LEU A 12 0.17 -15.08 2.34
N GLY A 13 0.48 -16.11 3.14
CA GLY A 13 1.37 -15.99 4.29
C GLY A 13 2.77 -15.53 3.88
N LEU A 14 3.32 -16.09 2.81
CA LEU A 14 4.61 -15.65 2.26
C LEU A 14 4.56 -14.19 1.80
N CYS A 15 3.50 -13.79 1.07
CA CYS A 15 3.34 -12.40 0.64
C CYS A 15 3.20 -11.44 1.83
N ALA A 16 2.49 -11.84 2.89
CA ALA A 16 2.39 -11.06 4.12
C ALA A 16 3.75 -10.92 4.81
N SER A 17 4.53 -12.00 4.89
CA SER A 17 5.88 -11.98 5.46
C SER A 17 6.82 -11.06 4.66
N VAL A 18 6.79 -11.13 3.33
CA VAL A 18 7.57 -10.21 2.47
C VAL A 18 7.14 -8.76 2.70
N ALA A 19 5.82 -8.49 2.80
CA ALA A 19 5.32 -7.15 3.08
C ALA A 19 5.78 -6.64 4.46
N LEU A 20 5.84 -7.50 5.48
CA LEU A 20 6.36 -7.17 6.81
C LEU A 20 7.85 -6.85 6.78
N VAL A 21 8.65 -7.67 6.11
CA VAL A 21 10.10 -7.42 5.94
C VAL A 21 10.34 -6.09 5.23
N PHE A 22 9.61 -5.82 4.16
CA PHE A 22 9.70 -4.55 3.46
C PHE A 22 9.24 -3.36 4.31
N SER A 23 8.22 -3.53 5.17
CA SER A 23 7.82 -2.50 6.13
C SER A 23 8.90 -2.23 7.17
N TYR A 24 9.59 -3.27 7.64
CA TYR A 24 10.71 -3.14 8.55
C TYR A 24 11.88 -2.41 7.91
N ILE A 25 12.28 -2.80 6.70
CA ILE A 25 13.34 -2.12 5.94
C ILE A 25 12.98 -0.64 5.76
N GLU A 26 11.73 -0.36 5.37
CA GLU A 26 11.26 1.03 5.19
C GLU A 26 11.27 1.83 6.50
N ALA A 27 11.00 1.19 7.63
CA ALA A 27 11.07 1.83 8.96
C ALA A 27 12.51 2.17 9.39
N LEU A 28 13.52 1.47 8.87
CA LEU A 28 14.93 1.77 9.11
C LEU A 28 15.47 2.93 8.27
N ILE A 29 14.77 3.29 7.18
CA ILE A 29 15.15 4.41 6.31
C ILE A 29 14.73 5.71 7.00
N PRO A 30 15.66 6.65 7.25
CA PRO A 30 15.29 7.94 7.80
C PRO A 30 14.33 8.69 6.86
N PRO A 31 13.49 9.59 7.38
CA PRO A 31 12.57 10.36 6.56
C PRO A 31 13.31 11.09 5.45
N ILE A 32 12.91 10.90 4.19
CA ILE A 32 13.56 11.49 3.02
C ILE A 32 13.48 13.04 3.09
N ILE A 33 12.38 13.55 3.63
CA ILE A 33 12.20 14.98 3.92
C ILE A 33 11.68 15.07 5.35
N SER A 34 12.52 15.53 6.27
CA SER A 34 12.17 15.63 7.70
C SER A 34 10.99 16.55 7.98
N SER A 35 10.76 17.53 7.11
CA SER A 35 9.68 18.53 7.26
C SER A 35 8.31 18.02 6.77
N VAL A 36 8.24 16.91 6.04
CA VAL A 36 6.99 16.36 5.49
C VAL A 36 6.82 14.92 5.96
N PRO A 37 6.04 14.70 7.03
CA PRO A 37 5.75 13.34 7.49
C PRO A 37 4.94 12.59 6.44
N GLY A 38 5.23 11.29 6.29
CA GLY A 38 4.45 10.41 5.42
C GLY A 38 5.10 10.07 4.08
N ILE A 39 6.20 10.71 3.68
CA ILE A 39 6.93 10.32 2.47
C ILE A 39 7.65 9.00 2.72
N LYS A 40 7.17 7.95 2.05
CA LYS A 40 7.70 6.59 2.11
C LYS A 40 7.87 6.03 0.70
N LEU A 41 8.79 5.08 0.54
CA LEU A 41 9.02 4.40 -0.74
C LEU A 41 7.88 3.45 -1.13
N GLY A 42 7.09 3.01 -0.14
CA GLY A 42 5.97 2.11 -0.38
C GLY A 42 6.39 0.67 -0.68
N LEU A 43 7.59 0.25 -0.29
CA LEU A 43 8.11 -1.09 -0.54
C LEU A 43 7.11 -2.22 -0.22
N PRO A 44 6.37 -2.21 0.90
CA PRO A 44 5.39 -3.24 1.22
C PRO A 44 4.27 -3.38 0.18
N ASN A 45 3.96 -2.29 -0.52
CA ASN A 45 2.88 -2.28 -1.51
C ASN A 45 3.23 -3.09 -2.77
N ILE A 46 4.51 -3.46 -2.98
CA ILE A 46 4.92 -4.40 -4.04
C ILE A 46 4.23 -5.76 -3.82
N ALA A 47 4.20 -6.25 -2.58
CA ALA A 47 3.49 -7.49 -2.26
C ALA A 47 1.97 -7.32 -2.39
N VAL A 48 1.44 -6.16 -1.99
CA VAL A 48 -0.01 -5.89 -2.05
C VAL A 48 -0.51 -5.85 -3.49
N ILE A 49 0.19 -5.14 -4.40
CA ILE A 49 -0.21 -5.08 -5.81
C ILE A 49 -0.06 -6.46 -6.50
N PHE A 50 0.98 -7.21 -6.17
CA PHE A 50 1.12 -8.58 -6.64
C PHE A 50 -0.07 -9.45 -6.23
N VAL A 51 -0.47 -9.43 -4.95
CA VAL A 51 -1.62 -10.18 -4.46
C VAL A 51 -2.92 -9.69 -5.09
N LEU A 52 -3.09 -8.38 -5.27
CA LEU A 52 -4.26 -7.81 -5.94
C LEU A 52 -4.44 -8.37 -7.35
N TYR A 53 -3.36 -8.49 -8.12
CA TYR A 53 -3.41 -8.97 -9.49
C TYR A 53 -3.55 -10.50 -9.59
N LYS A 54 -2.92 -11.25 -8.68
CA LYS A 54 -2.91 -12.73 -8.71
C LYS A 54 -4.10 -13.37 -7.99
N PHE A 55 -4.50 -12.84 -6.86
CA PHE A 55 -5.48 -13.47 -5.98
C PHE A 55 -6.77 -12.65 -5.82
N GLY A 56 -6.71 -11.35 -6.13
CA GLY A 56 -7.84 -10.43 -6.09
C GLY A 56 -7.91 -9.57 -4.84
N LEU A 57 -8.95 -8.71 -4.80
CA LEU A 57 -9.09 -7.65 -3.79
C LEU A 57 -9.16 -8.19 -2.35
N ARG A 58 -9.94 -9.26 -2.12
CA ARG A 58 -10.12 -9.82 -0.76
C ARG A 58 -8.79 -10.24 -0.13
N ASP A 59 -7.95 -10.93 -0.90
CA ASP A 59 -6.66 -11.42 -0.41
C ASP A 59 -5.66 -10.27 -0.26
N ALA A 60 -5.66 -9.29 -1.18
CA ALA A 60 -4.84 -8.08 -1.06
C ALA A 60 -5.21 -7.26 0.18
N THR A 61 -6.51 -7.12 0.47
CA THR A 61 -6.99 -6.47 1.70
C THR A 61 -6.53 -7.23 2.95
N ALA A 62 -6.65 -8.55 2.97
CA ALA A 62 -6.21 -9.37 4.10
C ALA A 62 -4.70 -9.22 4.35
N VAL A 63 -3.87 -9.34 3.32
CA VAL A 63 -2.39 -9.18 3.42
C VAL A 63 -2.04 -7.76 3.89
N SER A 64 -2.68 -6.73 3.32
CA SER A 64 -2.45 -5.34 3.71
C SER A 64 -2.86 -5.08 5.15
N PHE A 65 -4.02 -5.59 5.58
CA PHE A 65 -4.53 -5.41 6.93
C PHE A 65 -3.63 -6.08 7.98
N VAL A 66 -3.27 -7.36 7.76
CA VAL A 66 -2.36 -8.10 8.66
C VAL A 66 -1.04 -7.35 8.81
N ARG A 67 -0.44 -6.90 7.70
CA ARG A 67 0.79 -6.10 7.73
C ARG A 67 0.61 -4.82 8.54
N ILE A 68 -0.45 -4.05 8.28
CA ILE A 68 -0.67 -2.76 8.96
C ILE A 68 -0.81 -2.96 10.47
N VAL A 69 -1.61 -3.93 10.89
CA VAL A 69 -1.80 -4.23 12.32
C VAL A 69 -0.49 -4.61 12.99
N ILE A 70 0.27 -5.54 12.41
CA ILE A 70 1.53 -6.00 12.99
C ILE A 70 2.56 -4.86 13.06
N VAL A 71 2.72 -4.09 11.99
CA VAL A 71 3.68 -2.96 11.95
C VAL A 71 3.28 -1.86 12.93
N SER A 72 1.98 -1.58 13.06
CA SER A 72 1.52 -0.56 14.01
C SER A 72 1.68 -0.99 15.46
N LEU A 73 1.57 -2.28 15.75
CA LEU A 73 1.82 -2.83 17.10
C LEU A 73 3.30 -2.85 17.45
N LEU A 74 4.17 -3.13 16.48
CA LEU A 74 5.62 -3.26 16.73
C LEU A 74 6.35 -1.91 16.71
N PHE A 75 5.97 -1.00 15.82
CA PHE A 75 6.73 0.22 15.52
C PHE A 75 5.89 1.49 15.52
N GLY A 76 4.59 1.40 15.79
CA GLY A 76 3.66 2.50 15.65
C GLY A 76 2.88 2.82 16.93
N ASN A 77 1.75 3.48 16.71
CA ASN A 77 0.76 3.82 17.73
C ASN A 77 -0.64 3.82 17.09
N ALA A 78 -1.68 4.09 17.87
CA ALA A 78 -3.07 4.10 17.40
C ALA A 78 -3.31 5.10 16.25
N PHE A 79 -2.63 6.26 16.27
CA PHE A 79 -2.69 7.24 15.19
C PHE A 79 -2.06 6.68 13.89
N ALA A 80 -0.87 6.08 14.00
CA ALA A 80 -0.20 5.44 12.86
C ALA A 80 -1.04 4.30 12.26
N LEU A 81 -1.76 3.55 13.10
CA LEU A 81 -2.70 2.53 12.65
C LEU A 81 -3.85 3.13 11.82
N ALA A 82 -4.57 4.12 12.38
CA ALA A 82 -5.68 4.79 11.70
C ALA A 82 -5.27 5.42 10.37
N TYR A 83 -4.14 6.12 10.38
CA TYR A 83 -3.50 6.74 9.24
C TYR A 83 -3.16 5.73 8.13
N SER A 84 -2.57 4.60 8.51
CA SER A 84 -2.21 3.54 7.56
C SER A 84 -3.42 2.79 7.02
N VAL A 85 -4.44 2.55 7.85
CA VAL A 85 -5.69 1.89 7.42
C VAL A 85 -6.44 2.75 6.42
N ALA A 86 -6.61 4.05 6.68
CA ALA A 86 -7.31 4.96 5.77
C ALA A 86 -6.60 5.04 4.41
N GLY A 87 -5.26 5.18 4.43
CA GLY A 87 -4.46 5.16 3.21
C GLY A 87 -4.62 3.85 2.43
N ALA A 88 -4.57 2.71 3.11
CA ALA A 88 -4.70 1.40 2.48
C ALA A 88 -6.10 1.17 1.90
N VAL A 89 -7.14 1.54 2.63
CA VAL A 89 -8.54 1.37 2.18
C VAL A 89 -8.77 2.17 0.89
N LEU A 90 -8.41 3.46 0.89
CA LEU A 90 -8.62 4.31 -0.27
C LEU A 90 -7.76 3.87 -1.46
N SER A 91 -6.50 3.53 -1.22
CA SER A 91 -5.59 3.00 -2.23
C SER A 91 -6.13 1.73 -2.88
N LEU A 92 -6.49 0.72 -2.06
CA LEU A 92 -7.00 -0.55 -2.56
C LEU A 92 -8.32 -0.42 -3.30
N ALA A 93 -9.23 0.46 -2.82
CA ALA A 93 -10.49 0.72 -3.51
C ALA A 93 -10.25 1.27 -4.92
N VAL A 94 -9.39 2.29 -5.05
CA VAL A 94 -9.05 2.90 -6.34
C VAL A 94 -8.31 1.91 -7.24
N MET A 95 -7.31 1.20 -6.72
CA MET A 95 -6.58 0.19 -7.49
C MET A 95 -7.49 -0.93 -8.00
N ALA A 96 -8.43 -1.41 -7.17
CA ALA A 96 -9.37 -2.45 -7.56
C ALA A 96 -10.34 -1.97 -8.65
N LEU A 97 -10.82 -0.73 -8.53
CA LEU A 97 -11.68 -0.11 -9.54
C LEU A 97 -10.96 0.03 -10.88
N LEU A 98 -9.76 0.64 -10.88
CA LEU A 98 -8.99 0.85 -12.10
C LEU A 98 -8.54 -0.46 -12.75
N LYS A 99 -8.18 -1.46 -11.94
CA LYS A 99 -7.90 -2.81 -12.43
C LYS A 99 -9.13 -3.43 -13.09
N LYS A 100 -10.33 -3.25 -12.51
CA LYS A 100 -11.59 -3.78 -13.08
C LYS A 100 -11.96 -3.10 -14.39
N LEU A 101 -11.69 -1.81 -14.51
CA LEU A 101 -11.96 -1.03 -15.74
C LEU A 101 -10.95 -1.34 -16.85
N ASP A 102 -9.80 -1.92 -16.53
CA ASP A 102 -8.73 -2.30 -17.45
C ASP A 102 -8.22 -1.17 -18.36
N ILE A 103 -8.30 0.08 -17.86
CA ILE A 103 -7.91 1.29 -18.61
C ILE A 103 -6.46 1.69 -18.40
N LEU A 104 -5.80 1.13 -17.39
CA LEU A 104 -4.41 1.46 -17.03
C LEU A 104 -3.56 0.21 -16.90
N SER A 105 -2.28 0.35 -17.24
CA SER A 105 -1.26 -0.67 -16.94
C SER A 105 -1.12 -0.90 -15.44
N THR A 106 -0.48 -2.00 -15.04
CA THR A 106 -0.17 -2.28 -13.62
C THR A 106 0.57 -1.13 -12.96
N VAL A 107 1.46 -0.45 -13.71
CA VAL A 107 2.19 0.72 -13.22
C VAL A 107 1.24 1.90 -12.99
N GLY A 108 0.34 2.19 -13.94
CA GLY A 108 -0.65 3.25 -13.79
C GLY A 108 -1.60 3.02 -12.62
N VAL A 109 -2.06 1.77 -12.43
CA VAL A 109 -2.87 1.38 -11.25
C VAL A 109 -2.09 1.60 -9.95
N SER A 110 -0.80 1.26 -9.93
CA SER A 110 0.06 1.47 -8.77
C SER A 110 0.28 2.96 -8.45
N VAL A 111 0.48 3.79 -9.47
CA VAL A 111 0.61 5.25 -9.32
C VAL A 111 -0.65 5.83 -8.69
N ALA A 112 -1.82 5.50 -9.23
CA ALA A 112 -3.09 5.92 -8.64
C ALA A 112 -3.20 5.43 -7.18
N GLY A 113 -2.83 4.17 -6.91
CA GLY A 113 -2.79 3.62 -5.56
C GLY A 113 -1.91 4.42 -4.62
N GLY A 114 -0.71 4.82 -5.03
CA GLY A 114 0.23 5.62 -4.24
C GLY A 114 -0.32 7.02 -3.91
N ILE A 115 -0.89 7.69 -4.90
CA ILE A 115 -1.51 9.02 -4.72
C ILE A 115 -2.68 8.91 -3.73
N PHE A 116 -3.62 7.99 -3.95
CA PHE A 116 -4.79 7.84 -3.11
C PHE A 116 -4.48 7.28 -1.71
N HIS A 117 -3.38 6.56 -1.56
CA HIS A 117 -2.86 6.20 -0.25
C HIS A 117 -2.53 7.46 0.56
N ASN A 118 -1.78 8.37 -0.02
CA ASN A 118 -1.42 9.64 0.62
C ASN A 118 -2.64 10.54 0.87
N VAL A 119 -3.61 10.55 -0.05
CA VAL A 119 -4.89 11.25 0.16
C VAL A 119 -5.61 10.70 1.40
N GLY A 120 -5.73 9.38 1.53
CA GLY A 120 -6.37 8.76 2.70
C GLY A 120 -5.65 9.10 4.00
N GLN A 121 -4.33 9.14 3.97
CA GLN A 121 -3.53 9.53 5.12
C GLN A 121 -3.74 10.98 5.53
N ILE A 122 -3.70 11.92 4.60
CA ILE A 122 -3.88 13.34 4.88
C ILE A 122 -5.28 13.63 5.43
N LEU A 123 -6.32 12.96 4.92
CA LEU A 123 -7.68 13.10 5.43
C LEU A 123 -7.79 12.75 6.91
N VAL A 124 -7.16 11.66 7.34
CA VAL A 124 -7.12 11.31 8.77
C VAL A 124 -6.29 12.31 9.57
N ALA A 125 -5.14 12.76 9.04
CA ALA A 125 -4.33 13.75 9.73
C ALA A 125 -5.10 15.07 9.94
N MET A 126 -5.80 15.56 8.91
CA MET A 126 -6.65 16.75 9.00
C MET A 126 -7.78 16.57 10.03
N ALA A 127 -8.44 15.42 10.05
CA ALA A 127 -9.52 15.14 10.98
C ALA A 127 -9.05 15.07 12.43
N VAL A 128 -7.88 14.45 12.68
CA VAL A 128 -7.36 14.28 14.05
C VAL A 128 -6.73 15.56 14.59
N LEU A 129 -6.02 16.31 13.75
CA LEU A 129 -5.33 17.54 14.15
C LEU A 129 -6.25 18.78 14.06
N GLY A 130 -7.44 18.64 13.48
CA GLY A 130 -8.41 19.74 13.38
C GLY A 130 -7.97 20.90 12.48
N THR A 131 -7.01 20.66 11.57
CA THR A 131 -6.48 21.71 10.68
C THR A 131 -6.56 21.31 9.21
N ALA A 132 -7.19 22.15 8.39
CA ALA A 132 -7.26 21.97 6.95
C ALA A 132 -5.94 22.36 6.23
N GLU A 133 -5.05 23.08 6.91
CA GLU A 133 -3.77 23.54 6.34
C GLU A 133 -2.86 22.41 5.89
N LEU A 134 -3.02 21.22 6.49
CA LEU A 134 -2.33 20.01 6.05
C LEU A 134 -2.65 19.63 4.60
N GLY A 135 -3.75 20.11 4.04
CA GLY A 135 -4.09 19.93 2.64
C GLY A 135 -3.04 20.47 1.67
N TYR A 136 -2.27 21.50 2.05
CA TYR A 136 -1.17 22.01 1.23
C TYR A 136 -0.06 20.99 0.97
N TYR A 137 0.14 20.04 1.90
CA TYR A 137 1.10 18.94 1.71
C TYR A 137 0.64 17.90 0.67
N LEU A 138 -0.64 17.91 0.27
CA LEU A 138 -1.17 16.98 -0.72
C LEU A 138 -0.41 17.03 -2.04
N ILE A 139 0.04 18.21 -2.47
CA ILE A 139 0.79 18.36 -3.73
C ILE A 139 2.12 17.60 -3.65
N ILE A 140 2.88 17.80 -2.57
CA ILE A 140 4.17 17.13 -2.35
C ILE A 140 3.95 15.62 -2.20
N LEU A 141 2.91 15.21 -1.45
CA LEU A 141 2.56 13.82 -1.24
C LEU A 141 2.05 13.14 -2.51
N ALA A 142 1.35 13.86 -3.39
CA ALA A 142 0.95 13.33 -4.70
C ALA A 142 2.16 13.06 -5.60
N ILE A 143 3.13 13.98 -5.63
CA ILE A 143 4.39 13.78 -6.36
C ILE A 143 5.13 12.56 -5.79
N SER A 144 5.31 12.49 -4.47
CA SER A 144 5.98 11.36 -3.83
C SER A 144 5.24 10.03 -4.06
N GLY A 145 3.91 10.06 -3.97
CA GLY A 145 3.04 8.90 -4.26
C GLY A 145 3.15 8.45 -5.72
N THR A 146 3.33 9.38 -6.66
CA THR A 146 3.58 9.07 -8.07
C THR A 146 4.92 8.36 -8.24
N VAL A 147 6.00 8.90 -7.69
CA VAL A 147 7.35 8.31 -7.77
C VAL A 147 7.37 6.92 -7.13
N ALA A 148 6.86 6.80 -5.90
CA ALA A 148 6.74 5.53 -5.20
C ALA A 148 5.86 4.55 -5.97
N GLY A 149 4.73 5.02 -6.51
CA GLY A 149 3.80 4.21 -7.30
C GLY A 149 4.41 3.68 -8.61
N ILE A 150 5.26 4.47 -9.29
CA ILE A 150 6.01 3.99 -10.47
C ILE A 150 6.95 2.87 -10.04
N PHE A 151 7.75 3.08 -9.00
CA PHE A 151 8.69 2.08 -8.50
C PHE A 151 7.99 0.78 -8.10
N VAL A 152 6.97 0.87 -7.26
CA VAL A 152 6.15 -0.27 -6.81
C VAL A 152 5.48 -0.98 -7.98
N GLY A 153 4.94 -0.22 -8.94
CA GLY A 153 4.27 -0.75 -10.11
C GLY A 153 5.20 -1.51 -11.04
N VAL A 154 6.40 -0.98 -11.27
CA VAL A 154 7.43 -1.66 -12.08
C VAL A 154 7.87 -2.96 -11.39
N CYS A 155 8.25 -2.92 -10.12
CA CYS A 155 8.62 -4.12 -9.36
C CYS A 155 7.48 -5.15 -9.31
N GLY A 156 6.26 -4.68 -9.06
CA GLY A 156 5.06 -5.51 -9.03
C GLY A 156 4.77 -6.17 -10.38
N SER A 157 4.91 -5.44 -11.49
CA SER A 157 4.69 -5.97 -12.84
C SER A 157 5.70 -7.06 -13.19
N PHE A 158 6.96 -6.88 -12.81
CA PHE A 158 7.99 -7.92 -12.97
C PHE A 158 7.66 -9.17 -12.15
N ALA A 159 7.26 -9.01 -10.88
CA ALA A 159 6.86 -10.14 -10.05
C ALA A 159 5.65 -10.89 -10.63
N ILE A 160 4.62 -10.16 -11.10
CA ILE A 160 3.43 -10.73 -11.73
C ILE A 160 3.79 -11.50 -13.00
N ALA A 161 4.69 -10.97 -13.83
CA ALA A 161 5.11 -11.59 -15.09
C ALA A 161 5.95 -12.86 -14.85
N ARG A 162 6.87 -12.84 -13.89
CA ARG A 162 7.76 -13.98 -13.59
C ARG A 162 7.02 -15.12 -12.90
N LEU A 163 6.06 -14.82 -12.05
CA LEU A 163 5.31 -15.81 -11.27
C LEU A 163 3.96 -16.18 -11.95
N LYS A 164 3.94 -16.25 -13.29
CA LYS A 164 2.72 -16.60 -14.05
C LYS A 164 2.16 -17.99 -13.73
N LYS A 165 3.01 -18.94 -13.30
CA LYS A 165 2.65 -20.34 -13.07
C LYS A 165 2.21 -20.67 -11.63
N ILE A 166 2.08 -19.67 -10.76
CA ILE A 166 1.55 -19.82 -9.42
C ILE A 166 0.05 -19.56 -9.43
#